data_b6381382ea45de41b0739bb4292c86ab
#
_entry.id   b6381382ea45de41b0739bb4292c86ab
#
_cell.length_a   1.000
_cell.length_b   1.000
_cell.length_c   1.000
_cell.angle_alpha   90.00
_cell.angle_beta   90.00
_cell.angle_gamma   90.00
#
_symmetry.space_group_name_H-M   'P 1'
#
loop_
_entity.id
_entity.type
_entity.pdbx_description
1 polymer ?
#
loop_
_entity_poly.entity_id
_entity_poly.type
_entity_poly.pdbx_seq_one_letter_code
_entity_poly.pdbx_strand_id
1 'polypeptide(L)'
;MNYNMIKHIHEEPKALENTLTIGSDAIESLSTKLRRKKFDSILITGCGSSHHVGVAVKYTFENLLKLPVDTLPADEVAYPLFPRELLNERRLVIVISRSGEKGDAISAARKSKECGATTTAVTATPDSLLAQEMDKVILTHERSEFSQPKTKSVISAIGALNLFAIQLSKLNASRKAEMIKELESTPRVIERIFIESEDYIKKIGNRFKAYNDMFLAGSGPNYATAIEGALKLKETCNIHAEGYTMGEVTQGPPVLLNNKWAFISLITSGNREKALGMLNATKKMGAETLTITSRETQEPGRLSDHIISIPAEINEVFTPLVYIPPLHLLAYYIAEAKGLNPDDPKGFDLVLKLILEPGRKEPEMRKQ
;
A
#
# COMPACT_ATOMS: atom_id res chain seq x y z
N MET A 1 11.59 -2.53 -23.72
CA MET A 1 10.14 -2.88 -23.91
C MET A 1 9.31 -1.88 -23.16
N ASN A 2 8.11 -1.54 -23.66
CA ASN A 2 7.31 -0.45 -23.08
C ASN A 2 6.16 -1.08 -22.27
N TYR A 3 6.48 -1.58 -21.05
CA TYR A 3 5.51 -2.25 -20.18
C TYR A 3 4.45 -1.29 -19.62
N ASN A 4 3.27 -1.80 -19.29
CA ASN A 4 2.18 -1.01 -18.71
C ASN A 4 2.51 -0.57 -17.28
N MET A 5 3.20 -1.41 -16.50
CA MET A 5 3.55 -1.10 -15.12
C MET A 5 4.29 0.23 -15.00
N ILE A 6 5.32 0.50 -15.83
CA ILE A 6 6.05 1.76 -15.76
C ILE A 6 5.18 2.97 -16.13
N LYS A 7 4.26 2.81 -17.09
CA LYS A 7 3.29 3.86 -17.42
C LYS A 7 2.37 4.14 -16.23
N HIS A 8 1.87 3.08 -15.59
CA HIS A 8 1.00 3.22 -14.42
C HIS A 8 1.73 3.85 -13.23
N ILE A 9 3.02 3.55 -13.04
CA ILE A 9 3.84 4.21 -12.00
C ILE A 9 3.94 5.71 -12.29
N HIS A 10 4.28 6.09 -13.53
CA HIS A 10 4.33 7.52 -13.90
C HIS A 10 2.96 8.21 -13.86
N GLU A 11 1.87 7.47 -13.91
CA GLU A 11 0.51 7.99 -13.74
C GLU A 11 0.10 8.17 -12.26
N GLU A 12 0.86 7.65 -11.28
CA GLU A 12 0.52 7.72 -9.85
C GLU A 12 0.20 9.14 -9.36
N PRO A 13 1.02 10.18 -9.68
CA PRO A 13 0.72 11.53 -9.25
C PRO A 13 -0.64 12.01 -9.76
N LYS A 14 -0.91 11.80 -11.05
CA LYS A 14 -2.17 12.24 -11.67
C LYS A 14 -3.36 11.43 -11.19
N ALA A 15 -3.20 10.14 -10.96
CA ALA A 15 -4.23 9.25 -10.41
C ALA A 15 -4.63 9.68 -8.98
N LEU A 16 -3.64 10.02 -8.16
CA LEU A 16 -3.87 10.54 -6.81
C LEU A 16 -4.55 11.92 -6.87
N GLU A 17 -4.04 12.86 -7.67
CA GLU A 17 -4.65 14.18 -7.85
C GLU A 17 -6.11 14.07 -8.28
N ASN A 18 -6.42 13.25 -9.30
CA ASN A 18 -7.79 13.03 -9.75
C ASN A 18 -8.67 12.46 -8.62
N THR A 19 -8.17 11.52 -7.84
CA THR A 19 -8.92 10.91 -6.73
C THR A 19 -9.24 11.93 -5.64
N LEU A 20 -8.27 12.80 -5.30
CA LEU A 20 -8.46 13.82 -4.28
C LEU A 20 -9.37 14.97 -4.74
N THR A 21 -9.34 15.33 -6.03
CA THR A 21 -10.14 16.44 -6.56
C THR A 21 -11.54 16.00 -6.98
N ILE A 22 -11.66 14.97 -7.82
CA ILE A 22 -12.96 14.50 -8.35
C ILE A 22 -13.79 13.83 -7.24
N GLY A 23 -13.13 13.07 -6.36
CA GLY A 23 -13.78 12.34 -5.27
C GLY A 23 -14.15 13.20 -4.05
N SER A 24 -13.62 14.42 -3.94
CA SER A 24 -13.69 15.26 -2.72
C SER A 24 -15.11 15.47 -2.21
N ASP A 25 -16.01 15.97 -3.05
CA ASP A 25 -17.38 16.31 -2.67
C ASP A 25 -18.19 15.09 -2.22
N ALA A 26 -18.00 13.97 -2.92
CA ALA A 26 -18.66 12.70 -2.59
C ALA A 26 -18.17 12.16 -1.24
N ILE A 27 -16.85 12.23 -0.98
CA ILE A 27 -16.25 11.82 0.29
C ILE A 27 -16.71 12.72 1.43
N GLU A 28 -16.78 14.04 1.23
CA GLU A 28 -17.26 14.99 2.24
C GLU A 28 -18.73 14.75 2.58
N SER A 29 -19.58 14.59 1.55
CA SER A 29 -21.01 14.27 1.72
C SER A 29 -21.20 12.97 2.50
N LEU A 30 -20.46 11.91 2.13
CA LEU A 30 -20.49 10.64 2.82
C LEU A 30 -20.06 10.78 4.29
N SER A 31 -18.94 11.46 4.52
CA SER A 31 -18.41 11.68 5.87
C SER A 31 -19.39 12.44 6.75
N THR A 32 -20.08 13.44 6.20
CA THR A 32 -21.12 14.22 6.92
C THR A 32 -22.30 13.35 7.35
N LYS A 33 -22.72 12.40 6.51
CA LYS A 33 -23.78 11.43 6.87
C LYS A 33 -23.31 10.47 7.96
N LEU A 34 -22.08 9.96 7.86
CA LEU A 34 -21.53 8.98 8.80
C LEU A 34 -21.16 9.62 10.16
N ARG A 35 -20.79 10.89 10.23
CA ARG A 35 -20.58 11.61 11.51
C ARG A 35 -21.78 11.62 12.45
N ARG A 36 -22.99 11.41 11.93
CA ARG A 36 -24.22 11.32 12.72
C ARG A 36 -24.38 9.97 13.41
N LYS A 37 -23.65 8.94 12.96
CA LYS A 37 -23.61 7.62 13.58
C LYS A 37 -22.55 7.58 14.69
N LYS A 38 -22.75 6.71 15.67
CA LYS A 38 -21.76 6.42 16.71
C LYS A 38 -21.10 5.09 16.38
N PHE A 39 -19.81 5.10 16.14
CA PHE A 39 -19.00 3.92 15.98
C PHE A 39 -18.12 3.70 17.22
N ASP A 40 -17.89 2.44 17.58
CA ASP A 40 -16.98 2.04 18.65
C ASP A 40 -15.65 1.55 18.07
N SER A 41 -15.67 1.08 16.84
CA SER A 41 -14.48 0.57 16.14
C SER A 41 -14.64 0.63 14.62
N ILE A 42 -13.52 0.48 13.93
CA ILE A 42 -13.45 0.43 12.48
C ILE A 42 -12.75 -0.86 12.08
N LEU A 43 -13.21 -1.54 11.04
CA LEU A 43 -12.50 -2.62 10.36
C LEU A 43 -12.21 -2.20 8.93
N ILE A 44 -10.96 -2.28 8.52
CA ILE A 44 -10.53 -2.07 7.13
C ILE A 44 -10.01 -3.38 6.60
N THR A 45 -10.56 -3.86 5.49
CA THR A 45 -10.26 -5.18 4.94
C THR A 45 -10.11 -5.16 3.42
N GLY A 46 -9.35 -6.11 2.89
CA GLY A 46 -9.07 -6.30 1.47
C GLY A 46 -8.07 -7.44 1.28
N CYS A 47 -7.64 -7.72 0.05
CA CYS A 47 -6.67 -8.76 -0.26
C CYS A 47 -5.39 -8.15 -0.86
N GLY A 48 -4.20 -8.69 -0.52
CA GLY A 48 -2.92 -8.25 -1.06
C GLY A 48 -2.69 -6.74 -0.87
N SER A 49 -2.39 -6.01 -1.95
CA SER A 49 -2.21 -4.55 -1.88
C SER A 49 -3.40 -3.81 -1.27
N SER A 50 -4.63 -4.30 -1.45
CA SER A 50 -5.81 -3.69 -0.81
C SER A 50 -5.78 -3.83 0.72
N HIS A 51 -5.29 -4.95 1.25
CA HIS A 51 -5.04 -5.07 2.69
C HIS A 51 -3.93 -4.12 3.14
N HIS A 52 -2.83 -4.01 2.38
CA HIS A 52 -1.74 -3.09 2.70
C HIS A 52 -2.19 -1.62 2.71
N VAL A 53 -3.13 -1.22 1.84
CA VAL A 53 -3.79 0.10 1.91
C VAL A 53 -4.46 0.30 3.28
N GLY A 54 -5.20 -0.71 3.77
CA GLY A 54 -5.80 -0.66 5.11
C GLY A 54 -4.76 -0.42 6.20
N VAL A 55 -3.66 -1.16 6.16
CA VAL A 55 -2.53 -1.01 7.11
C VAL A 55 -1.91 0.38 7.03
N ALA A 56 -1.77 0.96 5.82
CA ALA A 56 -1.21 2.30 5.61
C ALA A 56 -2.05 3.39 6.27
N VAL A 57 -3.38 3.32 6.15
CA VAL A 57 -4.28 4.37 6.64
C VAL A 57 -4.75 4.17 8.07
N LYS A 58 -4.49 3.00 8.67
CA LYS A 58 -4.87 2.68 10.05
C LYS A 58 -4.55 3.82 11.01
N TYR A 59 -3.32 4.28 11.00
CA TYR A 59 -2.86 5.33 11.91
C TYR A 59 -3.57 6.68 11.68
N THR A 60 -3.96 6.99 10.45
CA THR A 60 -4.76 8.19 10.15
C THR A 60 -6.12 8.10 10.83
N PHE A 61 -6.82 6.97 10.66
CA PHE A 61 -8.12 6.76 11.29
C PHE A 61 -8.03 6.76 12.82
N GLU A 62 -7.09 6.03 13.41
CA GLU A 62 -6.90 5.98 14.87
C GLU A 62 -6.58 7.35 15.45
N ASN A 63 -5.66 8.10 14.82
CA ASN A 63 -5.25 9.41 15.30
C ASN A 63 -6.36 10.47 15.17
N LEU A 64 -7.15 10.41 14.10
CA LEU A 64 -8.17 11.44 13.85
C LEU A 64 -9.51 11.14 14.51
N LEU A 65 -9.90 9.86 14.60
CA LEU A 65 -11.21 9.47 15.11
C LEU A 65 -11.17 9.01 16.57
N LYS A 66 -9.97 8.66 17.08
CA LYS A 66 -9.77 8.14 18.44
C LYS A 66 -10.58 6.84 18.68
N LEU A 67 -10.66 6.01 17.66
CA LEU A 67 -11.33 4.70 17.68
C LEU A 67 -10.32 3.60 17.36
N PRO A 68 -10.47 2.40 17.94
CA PRO A 68 -9.71 1.23 17.52
C PRO A 68 -9.95 0.92 16.04
N VAL A 69 -8.88 0.62 15.30
CA VAL A 69 -8.94 0.26 13.89
C VAL A 69 -8.25 -1.09 13.69
N ASP A 70 -9.02 -2.09 13.31
CA ASP A 70 -8.49 -3.38 12.89
C ASP A 70 -8.22 -3.38 11.39
N THR A 71 -7.14 -4.02 10.99
CA THR A 71 -6.85 -4.29 9.58
C THR A 71 -6.62 -5.79 9.41
N LEU A 72 -7.49 -6.45 8.65
CA LEU A 72 -7.43 -7.89 8.43
C LEU A 72 -7.53 -8.19 6.93
N PRO A 73 -6.87 -9.26 6.45
CA PRO A 73 -7.15 -9.81 5.13
C PRO A 73 -8.63 -10.17 5.00
N ALA A 74 -9.19 -10.05 3.80
CA ALA A 74 -10.62 -10.24 3.61
C ALA A 74 -11.08 -11.70 3.79
N ASP A 75 -10.22 -12.66 3.49
CA ASP A 75 -10.45 -14.08 3.76
C ASP A 75 -10.59 -14.37 5.25
N GLU A 76 -9.81 -13.71 6.11
CA GLU A 76 -9.93 -13.83 7.57
C GLU A 76 -11.29 -13.31 8.08
N VAL A 77 -11.76 -12.18 7.54
CA VAL A 77 -13.09 -11.64 7.89
C VAL A 77 -14.20 -12.54 7.36
N ALA A 78 -14.04 -13.09 6.16
CA ALA A 78 -14.97 -14.03 5.56
C ALA A 78 -14.96 -15.40 6.24
N TYR A 79 -13.87 -15.75 6.93
CA TYR A 79 -13.69 -17.06 7.53
C TYR A 79 -14.84 -17.41 8.50
N PRO A 80 -15.35 -18.65 8.50
CA PRO A 80 -16.54 -19.04 9.31
C PRO A 80 -16.40 -18.79 10.82
N LEU A 81 -15.18 -18.94 11.36
CA LEU A 81 -14.92 -18.74 12.80
C LEU A 81 -14.72 -17.27 13.20
N PHE A 82 -14.66 -16.33 12.24
CA PHE A 82 -14.62 -14.91 12.61
C PHE A 82 -15.93 -14.51 13.30
N PRO A 83 -15.88 -13.97 14.53
CA PRO A 83 -17.07 -13.73 15.33
C PRO A 83 -18.01 -12.72 14.67
N ARG A 84 -19.26 -13.13 14.42
CA ARG A 84 -20.28 -12.28 13.80
C ARG A 84 -20.64 -11.07 14.66
N GLU A 85 -20.56 -11.20 15.97
CA GLU A 85 -20.86 -10.18 16.97
C GLU A 85 -19.89 -8.98 16.88
N LEU A 86 -18.70 -9.19 16.32
CA LEU A 86 -17.75 -8.12 16.05
C LEU A 86 -18.15 -7.26 14.84
N LEU A 87 -19.11 -7.71 14.01
CA LEU A 87 -19.60 -7.03 12.82
C LEU A 87 -20.99 -6.41 13.08
N ASN A 88 -21.14 -5.64 14.15
CA ASN A 88 -22.42 -5.08 14.60
C ASN A 88 -22.64 -3.63 14.07
N GLU A 89 -23.80 -3.06 14.36
CA GLU A 89 -24.23 -1.72 13.91
C GLU A 89 -23.34 -0.57 14.42
N ARG A 90 -22.50 -0.82 15.43
CA ARG A 90 -21.55 0.16 15.98
C ARG A 90 -20.16 0.05 15.35
N ARG A 91 -19.99 -0.81 14.34
CA ARG A 91 -18.74 -0.96 13.60
C ARG A 91 -18.88 -0.38 12.19
N LEU A 92 -17.90 0.45 11.79
CA LEU A 92 -17.72 0.84 10.41
C LEU A 92 -16.78 -0.17 9.74
N VAL A 93 -17.26 -0.84 8.69
CA VAL A 93 -16.47 -1.80 7.90
C VAL A 93 -16.16 -1.20 6.53
N ILE A 94 -14.89 -1.05 6.22
CA ILE A 94 -14.39 -0.52 4.95
C ILE A 94 -13.77 -1.69 4.18
N VAL A 95 -14.35 -2.03 3.04
CA VAL A 95 -13.85 -3.11 2.17
C VAL A 95 -13.20 -2.52 0.92
N ILE A 96 -11.94 -2.85 0.70
CA ILE A 96 -11.14 -2.32 -0.40
C ILE A 96 -10.97 -3.39 -1.47
N SER A 97 -11.44 -3.11 -2.68
CA SER A 97 -11.21 -3.94 -3.86
C SER A 97 -11.28 -3.08 -5.11
N ARG A 98 -10.16 -2.96 -5.84
CA ARG A 98 -10.11 -2.13 -7.04
C ARG A 98 -11.15 -2.51 -8.08
N SER A 99 -11.24 -3.79 -8.45
CA SER A 99 -12.22 -4.28 -9.41
C SER A 99 -13.61 -4.42 -8.80
N GLY A 100 -13.69 -4.76 -7.51
CA GLY A 100 -14.94 -4.98 -6.80
C GLY A 100 -15.77 -6.19 -7.30
N GLU A 101 -15.15 -7.13 -8.04
CA GLU A 101 -15.93 -8.12 -8.80
C GLU A 101 -16.00 -9.49 -8.12
N LYS A 102 -14.97 -9.91 -7.39
CA LYS A 102 -14.85 -11.32 -6.97
C LYS A 102 -14.13 -11.50 -5.64
N GLY A 103 -14.24 -12.72 -5.13
CA GLY A 103 -13.40 -13.28 -4.07
C GLY A 103 -13.81 -12.89 -2.66
N ASP A 104 -12.84 -13.01 -1.77
CA ASP A 104 -13.04 -12.88 -0.33
C ASP A 104 -13.53 -11.49 0.10
N ALA A 105 -13.17 -10.44 -0.66
CA ALA A 105 -13.67 -9.09 -0.42
C ALA A 105 -15.21 -9.02 -0.48
N ILE A 106 -15.84 -9.71 -1.45
CA ILE A 106 -17.29 -9.77 -1.55
C ILE A 106 -17.88 -10.58 -0.39
N SER A 107 -17.25 -11.70 -0.05
CA SER A 107 -17.69 -12.54 1.08
C SER A 107 -17.61 -11.79 2.40
N ALA A 108 -16.53 -11.07 2.65
CA ALA A 108 -16.37 -10.21 3.83
C ALA A 108 -17.41 -9.07 3.86
N ALA A 109 -17.69 -8.45 2.69
CA ALA A 109 -18.70 -7.41 2.54
C ALA A 109 -20.10 -7.91 2.91
N ARG A 110 -20.53 -9.03 2.32
CA ARG A 110 -21.82 -9.66 2.59
C ARG A 110 -21.97 -10.01 4.06
N LYS A 111 -21.00 -10.73 4.64
CA LYS A 111 -21.02 -11.12 6.03
C LYS A 111 -21.11 -9.89 6.95
N SER A 112 -20.37 -8.82 6.66
CA SER A 112 -20.40 -7.59 7.45
C SER A 112 -21.78 -6.92 7.42
N LYS A 113 -22.39 -6.85 6.23
CA LYS A 113 -23.72 -6.28 6.04
C LYS A 113 -24.82 -7.12 6.71
N GLU A 114 -24.79 -8.43 6.56
CA GLU A 114 -25.71 -9.37 7.22
C GLU A 114 -25.67 -9.25 8.75
N CYS A 115 -24.51 -8.93 9.32
CA CYS A 115 -24.34 -8.72 10.76
C CYS A 115 -24.74 -7.31 11.22
N GLY A 116 -25.18 -6.44 10.33
CA GLY A 116 -25.68 -5.10 10.65
C GLY A 116 -24.60 -4.00 10.70
N ALA A 117 -23.34 -4.30 10.36
CA ALA A 117 -22.30 -3.27 10.30
C ALA A 117 -22.63 -2.18 9.28
N THR A 118 -22.17 -0.96 9.53
CA THR A 118 -22.20 0.08 8.49
C THR A 118 -21.06 -0.16 7.52
N THR A 119 -21.39 -0.39 6.25
CA THR A 119 -20.43 -0.85 5.24
C THR A 119 -20.10 0.22 4.20
N THR A 120 -18.82 0.30 3.80
CA THR A 120 -18.32 1.24 2.80
C THR A 120 -17.34 0.52 1.87
N ALA A 121 -17.62 0.53 0.56
CA ALA A 121 -16.71 0.06 -0.48
C ALA A 121 -15.68 1.13 -0.83
N VAL A 122 -14.45 0.70 -1.14
CA VAL A 122 -13.44 1.51 -1.85
C VAL A 122 -13.08 0.78 -3.14
N THR A 123 -13.43 1.36 -4.28
CA THR A 123 -13.29 0.71 -5.59
C THR A 123 -13.08 1.73 -6.71
N ALA A 124 -12.47 1.30 -7.82
CA ALA A 124 -12.39 2.09 -9.06
C ALA A 124 -13.58 1.87 -9.99
N THR A 125 -14.43 0.86 -9.70
CA THR A 125 -15.50 0.41 -10.57
C THR A 125 -16.87 0.71 -9.93
N PRO A 126 -17.57 1.77 -10.37
CA PRO A 126 -18.79 2.24 -9.72
C PRO A 126 -19.93 1.22 -9.73
N ASP A 127 -20.01 0.39 -10.78
CA ASP A 127 -21.07 -0.60 -10.95
C ASP A 127 -20.64 -2.01 -10.57
N SER A 128 -19.54 -2.15 -9.84
CA SER A 128 -19.01 -3.44 -9.39
C SER A 128 -19.95 -4.12 -8.40
N LEU A 129 -19.83 -5.44 -8.30
CA LEU A 129 -20.59 -6.23 -7.32
C LEU A 129 -20.36 -5.70 -5.89
N LEU A 130 -19.12 -5.33 -5.52
CA LEU A 130 -18.83 -4.74 -4.23
C LEU A 130 -19.58 -3.43 -4.00
N ALA A 131 -19.63 -2.55 -5.02
CA ALA A 131 -20.33 -1.28 -4.92
C ALA A 131 -21.84 -1.46 -4.73
N GLN A 132 -22.43 -2.50 -5.36
CA GLN A 132 -23.85 -2.84 -5.22
C GLN A 132 -24.17 -3.46 -3.85
N GLU A 133 -23.28 -4.26 -3.30
CA GLU A 133 -23.50 -4.95 -2.02
C GLU A 133 -23.37 -4.00 -0.82
N MET A 134 -22.55 -2.96 -0.88
CA MET A 134 -22.24 -2.10 0.25
C MET A 134 -23.21 -0.92 0.40
N ASP A 135 -23.37 -0.40 1.63
CA ASP A 135 -24.26 0.73 1.91
C ASP A 135 -23.77 2.03 1.30
N LYS A 136 -22.46 2.17 1.17
CA LYS A 136 -21.77 3.37 0.70
C LYS A 136 -20.57 2.98 -0.17
N VAL A 137 -20.18 3.91 -1.06
CA VAL A 137 -19.07 3.73 -1.98
C VAL A 137 -18.18 4.96 -1.98
N ILE A 138 -16.88 4.74 -1.90
CA ILE A 138 -15.82 5.71 -2.18
C ILE A 138 -15.19 5.26 -3.50
N LEU A 139 -15.29 6.10 -4.52
CA LEU A 139 -14.66 5.83 -5.81
C LEU A 139 -13.25 6.40 -5.82
N THR A 140 -12.33 5.60 -6.33
CA THR A 140 -10.99 6.03 -6.73
C THR A 140 -10.98 6.37 -8.22
N HIS A 141 -10.17 7.37 -8.63
CA HIS A 141 -10.22 7.94 -9.98
C HIS A 141 -8.92 7.74 -10.76
N GLU A 142 -8.25 6.62 -10.54
CA GLU A 142 -6.98 6.26 -11.19
C GLU A 142 -7.11 5.79 -12.64
N ARG A 143 -8.33 5.63 -13.16
CA ARG A 143 -8.60 5.04 -14.47
C ARG A 143 -8.15 3.57 -14.57
N SER A 144 -8.13 3.03 -15.81
CA SER A 144 -7.77 1.62 -16.06
C SER A 144 -6.31 1.33 -15.71
N GLU A 145 -6.07 0.17 -15.11
CA GLU A 145 -4.74 -0.33 -14.76
C GLU A 145 -4.62 -1.79 -15.24
N PHE A 146 -3.80 -2.00 -16.29
CA PHE A 146 -3.76 -3.25 -17.05
C PHE A 146 -2.70 -4.23 -16.53
N SER A 147 -1.61 -3.76 -15.90
CA SER A 147 -0.63 -4.66 -15.29
C SER A 147 -1.26 -5.44 -14.12
N GLN A 148 -0.83 -6.68 -13.93
CA GLN A 148 -1.26 -7.49 -12.78
C GLN A 148 -0.83 -6.87 -11.44
N PRO A 149 0.46 -6.53 -11.24
CA PRO A 149 0.90 -5.79 -10.05
C PRO A 149 0.28 -4.39 -10.04
N LYS A 150 -0.45 -4.07 -8.96
CA LYS A 150 -1.12 -2.79 -8.82
C LYS A 150 -0.16 -1.75 -8.24
N THR A 151 -0.25 -0.53 -8.79
CA THR A 151 0.59 0.62 -8.42
C THR A 151 -0.25 1.87 -8.17
N LYS A 152 -0.74 2.53 -9.19
CA LYS A 152 -1.52 3.77 -9.06
C LYS A 152 -2.83 3.59 -8.28
N SER A 153 -3.47 2.43 -8.36
CA SER A 153 -4.68 2.14 -7.57
C SER A 153 -4.38 2.05 -6.07
N VAL A 154 -3.19 1.59 -5.68
CA VAL A 154 -2.74 1.58 -4.28
C VAL A 154 -2.64 3.00 -3.74
N ILE A 155 -1.94 3.87 -4.48
CA ILE A 155 -1.74 5.28 -4.11
C ILE A 155 -3.07 6.03 -4.07
N SER A 156 -3.95 5.82 -5.06
CA SER A 156 -5.28 6.42 -5.10
C SER A 156 -6.15 6.00 -3.91
N ALA A 157 -6.16 4.72 -3.55
CA ALA A 157 -6.93 4.22 -2.42
C ALA A 157 -6.42 4.75 -1.07
N ILE A 158 -5.10 4.85 -0.87
CA ILE A 158 -4.51 5.48 0.31
C ILE A 158 -4.93 6.95 0.39
N GLY A 159 -4.86 7.69 -0.73
CA GLY A 159 -5.27 9.09 -0.80
C GLY A 159 -6.75 9.29 -0.45
N ALA A 160 -7.65 8.51 -1.08
CA ALA A 160 -9.09 8.57 -0.82
C ALA A 160 -9.45 8.30 0.64
N LEU A 161 -8.82 7.29 1.25
CA LEU A 161 -9.06 6.92 2.64
C LEU A 161 -8.47 7.92 3.63
N ASN A 162 -7.32 8.52 3.35
CA ASN A 162 -6.80 9.62 4.15
C ASN A 162 -7.76 10.84 4.12
N LEU A 163 -8.23 11.22 2.93
CA LEU A 163 -9.22 12.30 2.79
C LEU A 163 -10.52 11.96 3.55
N PHE A 164 -10.98 10.71 3.43
CA PHE A 164 -12.16 10.24 4.14
C PHE A 164 -12.01 10.31 5.67
N ALA A 165 -10.86 9.89 6.20
CA ALA A 165 -10.57 9.98 7.64
C ALA A 165 -10.54 11.44 8.14
N ILE A 166 -9.90 12.35 7.36
CA ILE A 166 -9.87 13.78 7.69
C ILE A 166 -11.29 14.35 7.72
N GLN A 167 -12.07 14.10 6.67
CA GLN A 167 -13.45 14.58 6.58
C GLN A 167 -14.36 13.98 7.66
N LEU A 168 -14.20 12.70 8.00
CA LEU A 168 -14.98 12.02 9.02
C LEU A 168 -14.64 12.51 10.44
N SER A 169 -13.44 13.05 10.67
CA SER A 169 -12.94 13.48 11.97
C SER A 169 -13.75 14.65 12.57
N LYS A 170 -13.58 14.85 13.89
CA LYS A 170 -14.13 15.98 14.63
C LYS A 170 -13.19 17.20 14.70
N LEU A 171 -12.15 17.24 13.88
CA LEU A 171 -11.26 18.38 13.78
C LEU A 171 -12.04 19.64 13.36
N ASN A 172 -11.58 20.81 13.80
CA ASN A 172 -12.12 22.08 13.31
C ASN A 172 -11.77 22.33 11.84
N ALA A 173 -12.46 23.27 11.21
CA ALA A 173 -12.33 23.53 9.78
C ALA A 173 -10.91 23.94 9.38
N SER A 174 -10.21 24.75 10.20
CA SER A 174 -8.83 25.18 9.92
C SER A 174 -7.88 23.99 9.87
N ARG A 175 -7.92 23.11 10.88
CA ARG A 175 -7.04 21.94 10.94
C ARG A 175 -7.34 20.92 9.84
N LYS A 176 -8.60 20.75 9.47
CA LYS A 176 -8.97 19.93 8.29
C LYS A 176 -8.37 20.50 7.01
N ALA A 177 -8.54 21.81 6.79
CA ALA A 177 -8.00 22.47 5.61
C ALA A 177 -6.47 22.35 5.51
N GLU A 178 -5.75 22.49 6.62
CA GLU A 178 -4.30 22.27 6.68
C GLU A 178 -3.91 20.85 6.26
N MET A 179 -4.56 19.84 6.83
CA MET A 179 -4.27 18.44 6.52
C MET A 179 -4.65 18.08 5.07
N ILE A 180 -5.76 18.60 4.56
CA ILE A 180 -6.18 18.39 3.16
C ILE A 180 -5.15 19.03 2.22
N LYS A 181 -4.72 20.27 2.49
CA LYS A 181 -3.70 20.96 1.70
C LYS A 181 -2.38 20.18 1.67
N GLU A 182 -1.98 19.60 2.80
CA GLU A 182 -0.79 18.76 2.88
C GLU A 182 -0.97 17.47 2.05
N LEU A 183 -2.10 16.79 2.19
CA LEU A 183 -2.45 15.61 1.39
C LEU A 183 -2.45 15.92 -0.12
N GLU A 184 -3.05 17.04 -0.52
CA GLU A 184 -3.10 17.51 -1.92
C GLU A 184 -1.72 17.93 -2.47
N SER A 185 -0.72 18.12 -1.61
CA SER A 185 0.65 18.39 -2.05
C SER A 185 1.41 17.13 -2.45
N THR A 186 0.98 15.95 -1.98
CA THR A 186 1.70 14.68 -2.17
C THR A 186 1.86 14.26 -3.64
N PRO A 187 0.93 14.51 -4.59
CA PRO A 187 1.15 14.23 -6.01
C PRO A 187 2.41 14.93 -6.56
N ARG A 188 2.60 16.20 -6.21
CA ARG A 188 3.79 16.96 -6.65
C ARG A 188 5.08 16.43 -6.03
N VAL A 189 5.01 15.92 -4.81
CA VAL A 189 6.19 15.28 -4.18
C VAL A 189 6.55 14.00 -4.93
N ILE A 190 5.56 13.19 -5.33
CA ILE A 190 5.79 11.97 -6.13
C ILE A 190 6.43 12.33 -7.49
N GLU A 191 5.90 13.34 -8.21
CA GLU A 191 6.49 13.83 -9.47
C GLU A 191 7.97 14.21 -9.27
N ARG A 192 8.28 14.95 -8.22
CA ARG A 192 9.66 15.34 -7.91
C ARG A 192 10.55 14.13 -7.60
N ILE A 193 10.05 13.10 -6.91
CA ILE A 193 10.80 11.86 -6.68
C ILE A 193 11.19 11.23 -8.03
N PHE A 194 10.24 11.14 -8.96
CA PHE A 194 10.51 10.58 -10.28
C PHE A 194 11.54 11.39 -11.05
N ILE A 195 11.40 12.71 -11.12
CA ILE A 195 12.34 13.61 -11.81
C ILE A 195 13.75 13.54 -11.17
N GLU A 196 13.83 13.55 -9.86
CA GLU A 196 15.11 13.70 -9.15
C GLU A 196 15.82 12.35 -8.90
N SER A 197 15.08 11.22 -8.86
CA SER A 197 15.62 9.96 -8.35
C SER A 197 15.49 8.76 -9.30
N GLU A 198 14.69 8.83 -10.38
CA GLU A 198 14.39 7.65 -11.20
C GLU A 198 15.64 7.03 -11.85
N ASP A 199 16.54 7.85 -12.42
CA ASP A 199 17.79 7.36 -13.00
C ASP A 199 18.69 6.66 -11.96
N TYR A 200 18.68 7.14 -10.72
CA TYR A 200 19.41 6.52 -9.63
C TYR A 200 18.73 5.22 -9.18
N ILE A 201 17.41 5.21 -9.07
CA ILE A 201 16.63 3.99 -8.76
C ILE A 201 16.88 2.91 -9.82
N LYS A 202 16.96 3.28 -11.10
CA LYS A 202 17.30 2.36 -12.19
C LYS A 202 18.69 1.75 -12.01
N LYS A 203 19.69 2.55 -11.60
CA LYS A 203 21.04 2.05 -11.29
C LYS A 203 21.01 1.07 -10.12
N ILE A 204 20.27 1.38 -9.05
CA ILE A 204 20.06 0.48 -7.91
C ILE A 204 19.37 -0.80 -8.36
N GLY A 205 18.31 -0.71 -9.19
CA GLY A 205 17.60 -1.87 -9.72
C GLY A 205 18.53 -2.80 -10.50
N ASN A 206 19.41 -2.25 -11.35
CA ASN A 206 20.42 -3.05 -12.05
C ASN A 206 21.45 -3.69 -11.09
N ARG A 207 21.75 -3.06 -9.96
CA ARG A 207 22.61 -3.64 -8.92
C ARG A 207 21.87 -4.74 -8.15
N PHE A 208 20.62 -4.47 -7.76
CA PHE A 208 19.79 -5.34 -6.89
C PHE A 208 19.26 -6.58 -7.60
N LYS A 209 19.33 -6.66 -8.93
CA LYS A 209 18.99 -7.90 -9.67
C LYS A 209 19.82 -9.13 -9.26
N ALA A 210 20.98 -8.89 -8.63
CA ALA A 210 21.85 -9.96 -8.15
C ALA A 210 21.33 -10.65 -6.88
N TYR A 211 20.38 -10.04 -6.15
CA TYR A 211 19.84 -10.56 -4.90
C TYR A 211 18.55 -11.35 -5.17
N ASN A 212 18.41 -12.47 -4.46
CA ASN A 212 17.17 -13.28 -4.46
C ASN A 212 16.40 -13.15 -3.15
N ASP A 213 17.02 -12.58 -2.12
CA ASP A 213 16.44 -12.44 -0.78
C ASP A 213 16.58 -11.00 -0.29
N MET A 214 15.48 -10.42 0.17
CA MET A 214 15.44 -9.03 0.63
C MET A 214 14.54 -8.87 1.85
N PHE A 215 15.00 -8.08 2.82
CA PHE A 215 14.13 -7.57 3.87
C PHE A 215 13.85 -6.09 3.68
N LEU A 216 12.60 -5.71 3.95
CA LEU A 216 12.16 -4.33 3.99
C LEU A 216 11.65 -4.04 5.40
N ALA A 217 12.04 -2.92 6.00
CA ALA A 217 11.56 -2.59 7.34
C ALA A 217 11.14 -1.12 7.45
N GLY A 218 9.98 -0.91 8.07
CA GLY A 218 9.42 0.40 8.37
C GLY A 218 8.67 0.39 9.69
N SER A 219 8.21 1.54 10.19
CA SER A 219 7.40 1.62 11.39
C SER A 219 6.15 2.45 11.15
N GLY A 220 5.17 2.29 12.04
CA GLY A 220 3.92 3.03 11.90
C GLY A 220 3.26 2.83 10.54
N PRO A 221 2.83 3.89 9.85
CA PRO A 221 2.24 3.80 8.53
C PRO A 221 3.16 3.12 7.50
N ASN A 222 4.49 3.25 7.66
CA ASN A 222 5.48 2.68 6.74
C ASN A 222 5.75 1.17 6.94
N TYR A 223 5.13 0.53 7.90
CA TYR A 223 5.01 -0.93 7.86
C TYR A 223 4.24 -1.38 6.60
N ALA A 224 3.17 -0.65 6.25
CA ALA A 224 2.44 -0.89 5.01
C ALA A 224 3.35 -0.73 3.77
N THR A 225 4.20 0.29 3.76
CA THR A 225 5.19 0.51 2.70
C THR A 225 6.16 -0.67 2.57
N ALA A 226 6.63 -1.21 3.70
CA ALA A 226 7.52 -2.37 3.71
C ALA A 226 6.86 -3.63 3.13
N ILE A 227 5.63 -3.97 3.56
CA ILE A 227 4.91 -5.14 3.05
C ILE A 227 4.46 -4.97 1.60
N GLU A 228 4.10 -3.75 1.17
CA GLU A 228 3.74 -3.48 -0.23
C GLU A 228 4.96 -3.56 -1.15
N GLY A 229 6.10 -2.97 -0.75
CA GLY A 229 7.36 -3.11 -1.49
C GLY A 229 7.80 -4.57 -1.61
N ALA A 230 7.71 -5.34 -0.52
CA ALA A 230 8.01 -6.77 -0.53
C ALA A 230 7.06 -7.56 -1.46
N LEU A 231 5.77 -7.19 -1.51
CA LEU A 231 4.82 -7.78 -2.44
C LEU A 231 5.21 -7.49 -3.89
N LYS A 232 5.54 -6.25 -4.24
CA LYS A 232 5.97 -5.88 -5.61
C LYS A 232 7.22 -6.64 -6.03
N LEU A 233 8.22 -6.78 -5.15
CA LEU A 233 9.43 -7.56 -5.44
C LEU A 233 9.13 -9.06 -5.68
N LYS A 234 8.21 -9.64 -4.93
CA LYS A 234 7.74 -11.01 -5.17
C LYS A 234 7.02 -11.13 -6.51
N GLU A 235 6.05 -10.25 -6.76
CA GLU A 235 5.22 -10.29 -7.97
C GLU A 235 6.04 -10.09 -9.25
N THR A 236 6.94 -9.10 -9.28
CA THR A 236 7.58 -8.68 -10.53
C THR A 236 8.97 -9.24 -10.73
N CYS A 237 9.71 -9.52 -9.65
CA CYS A 237 11.15 -9.80 -9.70
C CYS A 237 11.52 -11.25 -9.38
N ASN A 238 10.54 -12.09 -8.97
CA ASN A 238 10.78 -13.43 -8.46
C ASN A 238 11.82 -13.42 -7.31
N ILE A 239 11.72 -12.43 -6.42
CA ILE A 239 12.58 -12.27 -5.24
C ILE A 239 11.79 -12.69 -4.01
N HIS A 240 12.40 -13.51 -3.16
CA HIS A 240 11.90 -13.74 -1.82
C HIS A 240 12.09 -12.45 -1.00
N ALA A 241 11.02 -11.72 -0.77
CA ALA A 241 11.04 -10.47 -0.05
C ALA A 241 10.03 -10.46 1.09
N GLU A 242 10.44 -9.98 2.26
CA GLU A 242 9.58 -9.87 3.43
C GLU A 242 9.59 -8.46 3.99
N GLY A 243 8.40 -7.97 4.36
CA GLY A 243 8.20 -6.67 5.00
C GLY A 243 7.96 -6.81 6.49
N TYR A 244 8.70 -6.06 7.30
CA TYR A 244 8.64 -6.09 8.76
C TYR A 244 8.38 -4.71 9.35
N THR A 245 7.84 -4.69 10.58
CA THR A 245 8.05 -3.50 11.40
C THR A 245 9.52 -3.42 11.81
N MET A 246 10.02 -2.21 12.09
CA MET A 246 11.41 -2.03 12.53
C MET A 246 11.71 -2.72 13.88
N GLY A 247 10.67 -3.07 14.64
CA GLY A 247 10.79 -3.86 15.85
C GLY A 247 10.94 -5.35 15.56
N GLU A 248 10.03 -5.91 14.76
CA GLU A 248 9.98 -7.34 14.46
C GLU A 248 11.17 -7.82 13.62
N VAL A 249 11.69 -6.98 12.71
CA VAL A 249 12.89 -7.34 11.95
C VAL A 249 14.11 -7.65 12.85
N THR A 250 14.10 -7.23 14.11
CA THR A 250 15.18 -7.54 15.06
C THR A 250 15.02 -8.89 15.76
N GLN A 251 13.87 -9.57 15.62
CA GLN A 251 13.48 -10.74 16.41
C GLN A 251 13.71 -12.10 15.71
N GLY A 252 14.75 -12.21 14.92
CA GLY A 252 15.10 -13.46 14.22
C GLY A 252 15.63 -13.25 12.81
N PRO A 253 14.95 -12.45 11.95
CA PRO A 253 15.40 -12.19 10.58
C PRO A 253 16.88 -11.87 10.42
N PRO A 254 17.58 -11.15 11.33
CA PRO A 254 18.98 -10.80 11.15
C PRO A 254 19.93 -11.99 11.02
N VAL A 255 19.59 -13.14 11.56
CA VAL A 255 20.45 -14.36 11.46
C VAL A 255 20.60 -14.86 10.01
N LEU A 256 19.70 -14.43 9.11
CA LEU A 256 19.75 -14.77 7.68
C LEU A 256 20.63 -13.79 6.90
N LEU A 257 20.86 -12.57 7.42
CA LEU A 257 21.58 -11.53 6.69
C LEU A 257 23.04 -11.89 6.45
N ASN A 258 23.47 -11.72 5.20
CA ASN A 258 24.84 -11.91 4.76
C ASN A 258 25.05 -11.16 3.41
N ASN A 259 26.19 -11.33 2.76
CA ASN A 259 26.52 -10.64 1.51
C ASN A 259 25.69 -11.06 0.27
N LYS A 260 24.74 -12.00 0.42
CA LYS A 260 23.77 -12.37 -0.63
C LYS A 260 22.41 -11.73 -0.41
N TRP A 261 22.25 -10.92 0.62
CA TRP A 261 21.01 -10.26 1.00
C TRP A 261 21.06 -8.76 0.73
N ALA A 262 19.90 -8.19 0.45
CA ALA A 262 19.70 -6.76 0.50
C ALA A 262 18.69 -6.40 1.60
N PHE A 263 18.88 -5.24 2.21
CA PHE A 263 18.03 -4.70 3.26
C PHE A 263 17.58 -3.28 2.89
N ILE A 264 16.28 -3.06 2.86
CA ILE A 264 15.67 -1.76 2.56
C ILE A 264 15.08 -1.18 3.83
N SER A 265 15.59 -0.04 4.27
CA SER A 265 15.15 0.66 5.47
C SER A 265 14.31 1.89 5.12
N LEU A 266 13.10 1.98 5.70
CA LEU A 266 12.20 3.12 5.55
C LEU A 266 12.32 3.97 6.82
N ILE A 267 13.01 5.12 6.71
CA ILE A 267 13.34 5.96 7.87
C ILE A 267 12.48 7.22 7.86
N THR A 268 11.76 7.42 8.97
CA THR A 268 11.05 8.65 9.32
C THR A 268 11.58 9.19 10.64
N SER A 269 11.15 10.37 11.06
CA SER A 269 11.49 10.92 12.39
C SER A 269 11.06 9.98 13.52
N GLY A 270 9.92 9.29 13.36
CA GLY A 270 9.35 8.42 14.39
C GLY A 270 10.12 7.11 14.65
N ASN A 271 10.98 6.65 13.72
CA ASN A 271 11.72 5.38 13.88
C ASN A 271 13.23 5.50 13.74
N ARG A 272 13.75 6.71 13.59
CA ARG A 272 15.12 7.01 13.18
C ARG A 272 16.20 6.28 13.99
N GLU A 273 16.18 6.37 15.29
CA GLU A 273 17.19 5.76 16.15
C GLU A 273 17.30 4.25 15.95
N LYS A 274 16.15 3.55 16.01
CA LYS A 274 16.10 2.10 15.81
C LYS A 274 16.53 1.69 14.40
N ALA A 275 16.14 2.47 13.39
CA ALA A 275 16.50 2.22 12.00
C ALA A 275 18.00 2.37 11.74
N LEU A 276 18.66 3.40 12.33
CA LEU A 276 20.12 3.58 12.24
C LEU A 276 20.86 2.43 12.92
N GLY A 277 20.38 1.99 14.09
CA GLY A 277 20.92 0.81 14.78
C GLY A 277 20.85 -0.44 13.91
N MET A 278 19.69 -0.68 13.27
CA MET A 278 19.49 -1.83 12.38
C MET A 278 20.37 -1.75 11.12
N LEU A 279 20.49 -0.58 10.49
CA LEU A 279 21.40 -0.37 9.35
C LEU A 279 22.85 -0.69 9.71
N ASN A 280 23.33 -0.22 10.86
CA ASN A 280 24.69 -0.50 11.32
C ASN A 280 24.90 -2.02 11.52
N ALA A 281 23.94 -2.71 12.12
CA ALA A 281 23.99 -4.17 12.29
C ALA A 281 24.00 -4.89 10.93
N THR A 282 23.09 -4.54 10.04
CA THR A 282 22.95 -5.12 8.68
C THR A 282 24.24 -4.98 7.87
N LYS A 283 24.85 -3.79 7.91
CA LYS A 283 26.13 -3.52 7.22
C LYS A 283 27.27 -4.36 7.78
N LYS A 284 27.35 -4.55 9.11
CA LYS A 284 28.32 -5.44 9.75
C LYS A 284 28.13 -6.90 9.40
N MET A 285 26.91 -7.32 9.09
CA MET A 285 26.59 -8.67 8.61
C MET A 285 26.90 -8.86 7.09
N GLY A 286 27.25 -7.77 6.38
CA GLY A 286 27.65 -7.79 4.99
C GLY A 286 26.52 -7.66 3.98
N ALA A 287 25.27 -7.48 4.39
CA ALA A 287 24.17 -7.26 3.47
C ALA A 287 24.20 -5.84 2.87
N GLU A 288 23.83 -5.74 1.60
CA GLU A 288 23.74 -4.43 0.91
C GLU A 288 22.51 -3.65 1.37
N THR A 289 22.68 -2.37 1.61
CA THR A 289 21.64 -1.54 2.24
C THR A 289 21.14 -0.44 1.32
N LEU A 290 19.80 -0.27 1.30
CA LEU A 290 19.12 0.87 0.70
C LEU A 290 18.28 1.56 1.77
N THR A 291 18.36 2.87 1.83
CA THR A 291 17.48 3.68 2.70
C THR A 291 16.59 4.58 1.86
N ILE A 292 15.30 4.63 2.20
CA ILE A 292 14.36 5.65 1.73
C ILE A 292 14.04 6.55 2.93
N THR A 293 14.29 7.86 2.80
CA THR A 293 14.17 8.82 3.90
C THR A 293 13.94 10.24 3.39
N SER A 294 13.41 11.15 4.21
CA SER A 294 13.36 12.56 3.85
C SER A 294 14.75 13.21 3.87
N ARG A 295 14.90 14.33 3.18
CA ARG A 295 16.19 15.07 3.10
C ARG A 295 16.68 15.57 4.45
N GLU A 296 15.77 15.86 5.37
CA GLU A 296 16.13 16.38 6.70
C GLU A 296 16.73 15.31 7.63
N THR A 297 16.51 14.04 7.32
CA THR A 297 17.06 12.90 8.05
C THR A 297 18.40 12.40 7.49
N GLN A 298 19.23 13.27 6.92
CA GLN A 298 20.43 12.96 6.11
C GLN A 298 21.56 12.15 6.79
N GLU A 299 21.46 11.76 8.06
CA GLU A 299 22.50 10.99 8.76
C GLU A 299 22.66 9.51 8.37
N PRO A 300 21.79 8.83 7.58
CA PRO A 300 22.08 7.45 7.15
C PRO A 300 23.31 7.34 6.25
N GLY A 301 23.79 8.43 5.64
CA GLY A 301 24.74 8.44 4.54
C GLY A 301 26.01 7.60 4.68
N ARG A 302 26.51 7.34 5.91
CA ARG A 302 27.63 6.45 6.15
C ARG A 302 27.22 5.01 6.47
N LEU A 303 25.95 4.80 6.85
CA LEU A 303 25.39 3.50 7.27
C LEU A 303 24.63 2.82 6.15
N SER A 304 24.27 3.53 5.08
CA SER A 304 23.55 2.99 3.94
C SER A 304 24.40 3.06 2.68
N ASP A 305 24.40 2.00 1.88
CA ASP A 305 25.14 1.96 0.61
C ASP A 305 24.41 2.79 -0.46
N HIS A 306 23.07 2.84 -0.38
CA HIS A 306 22.21 3.59 -1.27
C HIS A 306 21.18 4.40 -0.50
N ILE A 307 20.85 5.60 -0.98
CA ILE A 307 19.84 6.47 -0.36
C ILE A 307 18.95 7.06 -1.43
N ILE A 308 17.64 6.84 -1.32
CA ILE A 308 16.61 7.54 -2.06
C ILE A 308 16.03 8.62 -1.15
N SER A 309 16.19 9.88 -1.55
CA SER A 309 15.74 11.02 -0.76
C SER A 309 14.35 11.49 -1.17
N ILE A 310 13.42 11.51 -0.24
CA ILE A 310 12.11 12.15 -0.41
C ILE A 310 12.32 13.68 -0.34
N PRO A 311 11.91 14.44 -1.37
CA PRO A 311 12.27 15.86 -1.49
C PRO A 311 11.44 16.81 -0.62
N ALA A 312 10.67 16.29 0.33
CA ALA A 312 9.83 17.08 1.25
C ALA A 312 9.67 16.35 2.60
N GLU A 313 9.47 17.13 3.66
CA GLU A 313 8.87 16.61 4.89
C GLU A 313 7.36 16.48 4.68
N ILE A 314 6.82 15.35 5.07
CA ILE A 314 5.40 15.01 4.97
C ILE A 314 4.94 14.48 6.32
N ASN A 315 3.75 14.86 6.75
CA ASN A 315 3.12 14.31 7.96
C ASN A 315 3.22 12.78 7.94
N GLU A 316 3.64 12.19 9.05
CA GLU A 316 3.97 10.77 9.10
C GLU A 316 2.84 9.87 8.65
N VAL A 317 1.58 10.24 8.89
CA VAL A 317 0.42 9.45 8.45
C VAL A 317 0.22 9.44 6.93
N PHE A 318 0.83 10.37 6.20
CA PHE A 318 0.78 10.44 4.73
C PHE A 318 2.05 9.91 4.06
N THR A 319 3.09 9.58 4.84
CA THR A 319 4.36 9.12 4.27
C THR A 319 4.24 7.90 3.35
N PRO A 320 3.32 6.93 3.52
CA PRO A 320 3.16 5.84 2.55
C PRO A 320 2.91 6.33 1.13
N LEU A 321 2.22 7.47 0.94
CA LEU A 321 1.95 8.04 -0.40
C LEU A 321 3.23 8.41 -1.16
N VAL A 322 4.31 8.75 -0.45
CA VAL A 322 5.56 9.20 -1.08
C VAL A 322 6.71 8.20 -0.90
N TYR A 323 6.57 7.21 -0.02
CA TYR A 323 7.59 6.17 0.18
C TYR A 323 7.31 4.89 -0.65
N ILE A 324 6.07 4.62 -1.03
CA ILE A 324 5.70 3.48 -1.90
C ILE A 324 6.16 3.70 -3.36
N PRO A 325 5.96 4.86 -4.02
CA PRO A 325 6.31 5.06 -5.42
C PRO A 325 7.78 4.72 -5.78
N PRO A 326 8.80 5.11 -5.00
CA PRO A 326 10.18 4.69 -5.29
C PRO A 326 10.38 3.16 -5.21
N LEU A 327 9.60 2.44 -4.38
CA LEU A 327 9.65 0.98 -4.34
C LEU A 327 8.97 0.35 -5.57
N HIS A 328 7.91 0.96 -6.09
CA HIS A 328 7.31 0.54 -7.36
C HIS A 328 8.30 0.68 -8.53
N LEU A 329 9.01 1.82 -8.62
CA LEU A 329 10.08 2.01 -9.61
C LEU A 329 11.21 1.00 -9.43
N LEU A 330 11.66 0.77 -8.19
CA LEU A 330 12.72 -0.18 -7.89
C LEU A 330 12.34 -1.59 -8.34
N ALA A 331 11.14 -2.05 -8.00
CA ALA A 331 10.65 -3.38 -8.41
C ALA A 331 10.56 -3.49 -9.94
N TYR A 332 10.05 -2.45 -10.62
CA TYR A 332 10.02 -2.41 -12.08
C TYR A 332 11.43 -2.54 -12.68
N TYR A 333 12.40 -1.74 -12.21
CA TYR A 333 13.74 -1.74 -12.77
C TYR A 333 14.55 -3.00 -12.44
N ILE A 334 14.29 -3.65 -11.30
CA ILE A 334 14.87 -4.97 -11.02
C ILE A 334 14.30 -6.01 -11.99
N ALA A 335 12.99 -6.02 -12.24
CA ALA A 335 12.35 -6.92 -13.19
C ALA A 335 12.89 -6.73 -14.60
N GLU A 336 12.98 -5.48 -15.07
CA GLU A 336 13.57 -5.12 -16.36
C GLU A 336 15.01 -5.62 -16.48
N ALA A 337 15.84 -5.40 -15.44
CA ALA A 337 17.24 -5.82 -15.41
C ALA A 337 17.42 -7.34 -15.34
N LYS A 338 16.44 -8.08 -14.80
CA LYS A 338 16.37 -9.55 -14.82
C LYS A 338 15.78 -10.10 -16.13
N GLY A 339 15.29 -9.27 -17.04
CA GLY A 339 14.61 -9.69 -18.28
C GLY A 339 13.25 -10.32 -18.05
N LEU A 340 12.59 -10.00 -16.93
CA LEU A 340 11.24 -10.47 -16.57
C LEU A 340 10.17 -9.55 -17.15
N ASN A 341 8.95 -10.08 -17.32
CA ASN A 341 7.78 -9.27 -17.67
C ASN A 341 7.07 -8.77 -16.40
N PRO A 342 7.19 -7.50 -16.04
CA PRO A 342 6.55 -6.97 -14.82
C PRO A 342 5.02 -6.84 -14.94
N ASP A 343 4.45 -6.87 -16.16
CA ASP A 343 3.01 -6.75 -16.37
C ASP A 343 2.27 -8.08 -16.11
N ASP A 344 2.95 -9.20 -16.32
CA ASP A 344 2.37 -10.54 -16.28
C ASP A 344 3.32 -11.51 -15.55
N PRO A 345 3.28 -11.52 -14.21
CA PRO A 345 4.11 -12.40 -13.38
C PRO A 345 3.81 -13.87 -13.64
N LYS A 346 4.85 -14.66 -13.92
CA LYS A 346 4.72 -16.10 -14.17
C LYS A 346 4.03 -16.82 -13.01
N GLY A 347 3.03 -17.63 -13.33
CA GLY A 347 2.31 -18.46 -12.36
C GLY A 347 1.14 -17.76 -11.65
N PHE A 348 1.03 -16.43 -11.73
CA PHE A 348 -0.08 -15.71 -11.11
C PHE A 348 -1.41 -16.09 -11.77
N ASP A 349 -1.46 -16.14 -13.10
CA ASP A 349 -2.63 -16.57 -13.88
C ASP A 349 -3.07 -18.00 -13.53
N LEU A 350 -2.12 -18.91 -13.30
CA LEU A 350 -2.44 -20.30 -12.95
C LEU A 350 -3.13 -20.36 -11.58
N VAL A 351 -2.59 -19.64 -10.59
CA VAL A 351 -3.18 -19.57 -9.24
C VAL A 351 -4.57 -18.94 -9.29
N LEU A 352 -4.74 -17.82 -10.00
CA LEU A 352 -6.03 -17.16 -10.17
C LEU A 352 -7.09 -18.11 -10.80
N LYS A 353 -6.71 -18.85 -11.85
CA LYS A 353 -7.61 -19.79 -12.53
C LYS A 353 -8.01 -20.97 -11.66
N LEU A 354 -7.07 -21.54 -10.94
CA LEU A 354 -7.34 -22.74 -10.12
C LEU A 354 -8.15 -22.41 -8.85
N ILE A 355 -7.93 -21.25 -8.26
CA ILE A 355 -8.54 -20.88 -6.97
C ILE A 355 -9.78 -20.01 -7.15
N LEU A 356 -9.71 -18.98 -7.99
CA LEU A 356 -10.78 -17.99 -8.11
C LEU A 356 -11.79 -18.28 -9.22
N GLU A 357 -11.43 -19.10 -10.21
CA GLU A 357 -12.31 -19.51 -11.33
C GLU A 357 -12.27 -21.03 -11.55
N PRO A 358 -12.61 -21.84 -10.54
CA PRO A 358 -12.64 -23.29 -10.71
C PRO A 358 -13.67 -23.67 -11.81
N GLY A 359 -13.17 -24.20 -12.93
CA GLY A 359 -14.00 -24.60 -14.08
C GLY A 359 -13.73 -23.83 -15.38
N ARG A 360 -12.90 -22.81 -15.39
CA ARG A 360 -12.44 -22.18 -16.63
C ARG A 360 -11.45 -23.08 -17.36
N LYS A 361 -11.74 -23.47 -18.62
CA LYS A 361 -10.84 -24.32 -19.43
C LYS A 361 -9.45 -23.68 -19.52
N GLU A 362 -8.40 -24.48 -19.29
CA GLU A 362 -7.02 -24.07 -19.44
C GLU A 362 -6.78 -23.50 -20.86
N PRO A 363 -6.15 -22.34 -21.00
CA PRO A 363 -5.55 -22.00 -22.28
C PRO A 363 -4.37 -22.94 -22.50
N GLU A 364 -4.25 -23.51 -23.69
CA GLU A 364 -3.13 -24.35 -24.09
C GLU A 364 -1.79 -23.68 -23.74
N MET A 365 -1.00 -24.33 -22.89
CA MET A 365 0.35 -23.88 -22.60
C MET A 365 1.14 -23.83 -23.89
N ARG A 366 1.41 -22.64 -24.40
CA ARG A 366 2.40 -22.47 -25.47
C ARG A 366 3.74 -22.95 -24.94
N LYS A 367 4.14 -24.13 -25.41
CA LYS A 367 5.53 -24.63 -25.24
C LYS A 367 6.45 -23.62 -25.91
N GLN A 368 7.23 -22.92 -25.10
CA GLN A 368 8.43 -22.21 -25.55
C GLN A 368 9.66 -22.96 -25.09
#